data_f887bc91a1229ef908717f2a6e2a6b63
#
_entry.id   f887bc91a1229ef908717f2a6e2a6b63
#
_cell.length_a   1.000
_cell.length_b   1.000
_cell.length_c   1.000
_cell.angle_alpha   90.00
_cell.angle_beta   90.00
_cell.angle_gamma   90.00
#
_symmetry.space_group_name_H-M   'P 1'
#
loop_
_entity.id
_entity.type
_entity.pdbx_description
1 polymer ?
#
loop_
_entity_poly.entity_id
_entity_poly.type
_entity_poly.pdbx_seq_one_letter_code
_entity_poly.pdbx_strand_id
1 'polypeptide(L)'
;DSVPSGLSESPSVFESENAYAAPETELEVLEGIDSAITTTLLQAGYSIEHASQIQEILNQVGITSIVIENMTGEAETGLNSVVCYPNGYTDRNRRFFFTTENGVLFYAGFSDEDLYGSEKGGYLKSYEDVHVPETEITTAVYDELRGLAEEDVKSCLNNPQTADFGLLDWGIGRSDDKYQLIGRVSAENSFGVEKEMPFSVWYTDNNGEFTLDGVSINGVRVK
;
A
#
# COMPACT_ATOMS: atom_id res chain seq x y z
N ASP A 1 0.77 34.06 -63.57
CA ASP A 1 0.15 35.05 -62.71
C ASP A 1 0.03 34.59 -61.29
N SER A 2 0.84 35.20 -60.47
CA SER A 2 0.65 35.65 -59.10
C SER A 2 0.26 34.62 -58.02
N VAL A 3 1.23 34.20 -57.27
CA VAL A 3 1.14 33.77 -55.87
C VAL A 3 1.05 35.00 -54.96
N PRO A 4 0.36 34.99 -53.86
CA PRO A 4 0.88 35.54 -52.62
C PRO A 4 0.91 34.52 -51.47
N SER A 5 2.09 34.36 -50.99
CA SER A 5 2.63 34.55 -49.61
C SER A 5 1.66 34.40 -48.44
N GLY A 6 1.92 33.38 -47.67
CA GLY A 6 2.34 33.40 -46.28
C GLY A 6 1.37 33.95 -45.25
N LEU A 7 1.05 33.14 -44.30
CA LEU A 7 0.98 33.59 -42.88
C LEU A 7 1.27 32.35 -42.00
N SER A 8 2.43 32.44 -41.40
CA SER A 8 2.87 31.62 -40.25
C SER A 8 2.03 31.98 -39.03
N GLU A 9 1.20 31.10 -38.55
CA GLU A 9 0.65 31.22 -37.22
C GLU A 9 1.44 30.32 -36.25
N SER A 10 2.13 30.98 -35.36
CA SER A 10 2.75 30.37 -34.18
C SER A 10 1.70 29.84 -33.24
N PRO A 11 1.90 28.66 -32.60
CA PRO A 11 1.00 28.21 -31.55
C PRO A 11 1.18 29.05 -30.29
N SER A 12 0.06 29.58 -29.79
CA SER A 12 -0.04 30.27 -28.54
C SER A 12 0.37 29.35 -27.38
N VAL A 13 1.35 29.85 -26.63
CA VAL A 13 1.73 29.32 -25.32
C VAL A 13 0.53 29.50 -24.38
N PHE A 14 -0.05 28.40 -23.91
CA PHE A 14 -0.95 28.42 -22.77
C PHE A 14 -0.07 28.60 -21.51
N GLU A 15 0.00 29.83 -21.04
CA GLU A 15 0.43 30.13 -19.68
C GLU A 15 -0.67 29.65 -18.73
N SER A 16 -0.39 28.56 -18.01
CA SER A 16 -1.18 28.16 -16.85
C SER A 16 -0.71 28.98 -15.64
N GLU A 17 -1.18 30.20 -15.52
CA GLU A 17 -1.19 30.92 -14.26
C GLU A 17 -2.35 30.38 -13.39
N ASN A 18 -2.04 29.44 -12.51
CA ASN A 18 -2.76 29.25 -11.26
C ASN A 18 -1.78 28.70 -10.20
N ALA A 19 -0.77 29.52 -9.89
CA ALA A 19 -0.12 29.44 -8.60
C ALA A 19 -1.09 30.09 -7.60
N TYR A 20 -1.80 29.27 -6.84
CA TYR A 20 -2.47 29.71 -5.61
C TYR A 20 -1.37 30.20 -4.67
N ALA A 21 -1.13 31.50 -4.66
CA ALA A 21 -0.33 32.14 -3.63
C ALA A 21 -1.17 32.10 -2.35
N ALA A 22 -0.73 31.31 -1.37
CA ALA A 22 -1.28 31.40 -0.02
C ALA A 22 -1.19 32.85 0.47
N PRO A 23 -2.21 33.39 1.12
CA PRO A 23 -2.17 34.77 1.61
C PRO A 23 -1.01 34.93 2.61
N GLU A 24 -0.25 36.04 2.48
CA GLU A 24 0.94 36.36 3.31
C GLU A 24 0.68 36.26 4.83
N THR A 25 -0.58 36.40 5.26
CA THR A 25 -1.04 36.24 6.65
C THR A 25 -0.91 34.84 7.21
N GLU A 26 -0.94 33.77 6.38
CA GLU A 26 -0.78 32.40 6.84
C GLU A 26 0.70 32.03 7.05
N LEU A 27 1.62 32.64 6.31
CA LEU A 27 3.07 32.43 6.47
C LEU A 27 3.59 32.95 7.81
N GLU A 28 3.06 34.09 8.31
CA GLU A 28 3.45 34.61 9.62
C GLU A 28 2.99 33.71 10.80
N VAL A 29 1.88 32.96 10.62
CA VAL A 29 1.38 32.02 11.63
C VAL A 29 2.27 30.77 11.70
N LEU A 30 2.90 30.38 10.58
CA LEU A 30 3.76 29.19 10.51
C LEU A 30 5.09 29.33 11.27
N GLU A 31 5.62 30.56 11.43
CA GLU A 31 6.90 30.82 12.14
C GLU A 31 6.84 30.53 13.66
N GLY A 32 5.63 30.39 14.24
CA GLY A 32 5.44 30.06 15.66
C GLY A 32 4.99 28.61 15.95
N ILE A 33 4.82 27.78 14.91
CA ILE A 33 4.29 26.42 15.07
C ILE A 33 5.43 25.42 15.01
N ASP A 34 5.87 24.99 16.17
CA ASP A 34 7.00 24.05 16.36
C ASP A 34 6.57 22.56 16.20
N SER A 35 5.65 22.27 15.25
CA SER A 35 5.16 20.91 15.05
C SER A 35 5.05 20.53 13.59
N ALA A 36 5.70 19.41 13.25
CA ALA A 36 5.70 18.84 11.91
C ALA A 36 4.28 18.44 11.43
N ILE A 37 3.40 17.96 12.31
CA ILE A 37 2.02 17.58 11.96
C ILE A 37 1.19 18.81 11.62
N THR A 38 1.13 19.80 12.51
CA THR A 38 0.33 21.02 12.28
C THR A 38 0.75 21.73 11.01
N THR A 39 2.07 21.90 10.78
CA THR A 39 2.58 22.51 9.55
C THR A 39 2.12 21.76 8.30
N THR A 40 2.21 20.43 8.30
CA THR A 40 1.76 19.58 7.18
C THR A 40 0.25 19.72 6.93
N LEU A 41 -0.56 19.75 7.99
CA LEU A 41 -2.01 19.89 7.87
C LEU A 41 -2.45 21.27 7.40
N LEU A 42 -1.77 22.36 7.84
CA LEU A 42 -2.01 23.71 7.32
C LEU A 42 -1.73 23.77 5.81
N GLN A 43 -0.62 23.19 5.36
CA GLN A 43 -0.31 23.09 3.92
C GLN A 43 -1.34 22.26 3.13
N ALA A 44 -2.00 21.33 3.80
CA ALA A 44 -3.09 20.52 3.22
C ALA A 44 -4.46 21.23 3.26
N GLY A 45 -4.55 22.45 3.81
CA GLY A 45 -5.75 23.27 3.81
C GLY A 45 -6.61 23.21 5.08
N TYR A 46 -6.11 22.57 6.16
CA TYR A 46 -6.78 22.61 7.46
C TYR A 46 -6.60 23.98 8.14
N SER A 47 -7.59 24.40 8.92
CA SER A 47 -7.45 25.57 9.81
C SER A 47 -6.45 25.27 10.93
N ILE A 48 -5.88 26.30 11.54
CA ILE A 48 -4.95 26.16 12.67
C ILE A 48 -5.60 25.46 13.86
N GLU A 49 -6.88 25.69 14.09
CA GLU A 49 -7.65 25.07 15.16
C GLU A 49 -7.76 23.56 14.94
N HIS A 50 -8.23 23.12 13.77
CA HIS A 50 -8.38 21.70 13.46
C HIS A 50 -7.03 20.98 13.33
N ALA A 51 -6.03 21.61 12.71
CA ALA A 51 -4.69 21.05 12.62
C ALA A 51 -4.06 20.78 13.99
N SER A 52 -4.26 21.71 14.96
CA SER A 52 -3.78 21.55 16.33
C SER A 52 -4.52 20.44 17.09
N GLN A 53 -5.84 20.33 16.93
CA GLN A 53 -6.63 19.25 17.52
C GLN A 53 -6.26 17.88 16.95
N ILE A 54 -6.10 17.79 15.63
CA ILE A 54 -5.66 16.55 14.96
C ILE A 54 -4.28 16.15 15.48
N GLN A 55 -3.34 17.10 15.57
CA GLN A 55 -2.02 16.83 16.11
C GLN A 55 -2.06 16.31 17.53
N GLU A 56 -2.86 16.91 18.42
CA GLU A 56 -2.97 16.45 19.80
C GLU A 56 -3.42 14.99 19.87
N ILE A 57 -4.43 14.61 19.08
CA ILE A 57 -4.93 13.24 19.00
C ILE A 57 -3.89 12.30 18.41
N LEU A 58 -3.23 12.68 17.31
CA LEU A 58 -2.18 11.86 16.68
C LEU A 58 -0.99 11.65 17.61
N ASN A 59 -0.61 12.66 18.39
CA ASN A 59 0.43 12.51 19.41
C ASN A 59 0.02 11.52 20.51
N GLN A 60 -1.25 11.49 20.93
CA GLN A 60 -1.75 10.52 21.90
C GLN A 60 -1.63 9.07 21.41
N VAL A 61 -1.80 8.85 20.11
CA VAL A 61 -1.62 7.53 19.49
C VAL A 61 -0.16 7.24 19.06
N GLY A 62 0.80 8.08 19.46
CA GLY A 62 2.24 7.86 19.21
C GLY A 62 2.73 8.32 17.85
N ILE A 63 1.94 9.14 17.13
CA ILE A 63 2.34 9.71 15.84
C ILE A 63 2.79 11.16 16.05
N THR A 64 4.07 11.44 15.81
CA THR A 64 4.70 12.75 16.07
C THR A 64 5.04 13.53 14.80
N SER A 65 5.01 12.87 13.65
CA SER A 65 5.18 13.51 12.33
C SER A 65 4.40 12.73 11.28
N ILE A 66 4.00 13.41 10.20
CA ILE A 66 3.31 12.81 9.06
C ILE A 66 3.84 13.34 7.74
N VAL A 67 3.82 12.48 6.72
CA VAL A 67 3.97 12.86 5.30
C VAL A 67 2.71 12.40 4.59
N ILE A 68 1.92 13.33 4.04
CA ILE A 68 0.69 13.00 3.32
C ILE A 68 1.04 12.41 1.96
N GLU A 69 0.54 11.21 1.68
CA GLU A 69 0.65 10.55 0.37
C GLU A 69 -0.53 10.93 -0.52
N ASN A 70 -1.74 10.93 0.05
CA ASN A 70 -2.96 11.21 -0.68
C ASN A 70 -4.04 11.78 0.24
N MET A 71 -4.90 12.62 -0.32
CA MET A 71 -6.06 13.18 0.36
C MET A 71 -7.26 13.15 -0.59
N THR A 72 -8.42 12.73 -0.09
CA THR A 72 -9.68 12.71 -0.84
C THR A 72 -10.72 13.55 -0.11
N GLY A 73 -11.23 14.57 -0.78
CA GLY A 73 -12.11 15.57 -0.19
C GLY A 73 -11.38 16.87 0.16
N GLU A 74 -12.10 17.80 0.74
CA GLU A 74 -11.57 19.09 1.20
C GLU A 74 -11.38 19.07 2.72
N ALA A 75 -10.29 19.66 3.20
CA ALA A 75 -9.89 19.57 4.61
C ALA A 75 -10.98 20.02 5.61
N GLU A 76 -11.71 21.09 5.29
CA GLU A 76 -12.64 21.75 6.20
C GLU A 76 -14.12 21.45 5.91
N THR A 77 -14.42 20.71 4.82
CA THR A 77 -15.81 20.48 4.39
C THR A 77 -16.11 19.00 4.15
N GLY A 78 -17.21 18.52 4.75
CA GLY A 78 -17.66 17.16 4.58
C GLY A 78 -16.68 16.11 5.09
N LEU A 79 -16.71 14.96 4.48
CA LEU A 79 -15.85 13.82 4.82
C LEU A 79 -14.56 13.86 3.98
N ASN A 80 -13.42 13.90 4.65
CA ASN A 80 -12.11 13.87 4.03
C ASN A 80 -11.29 12.69 4.58
N SER A 81 -10.64 11.93 3.69
CA SER A 81 -9.76 10.82 4.06
C SER A 81 -8.34 11.14 3.64
N VAL A 82 -7.41 11.03 4.59
CA VAL A 82 -5.99 11.31 4.41
C VAL A 82 -5.19 10.04 4.61
N VAL A 83 -4.35 9.70 3.64
CA VAL A 83 -3.39 8.59 3.69
C VAL A 83 -2.01 9.18 3.87
N CYS A 84 -1.28 8.71 4.88
CA CYS A 84 0.02 9.27 5.21
C CYS A 84 1.01 8.25 5.78
N TYR A 85 2.30 8.64 5.78
CA TYR A 85 3.39 7.93 6.43
C TYR A 85 3.73 8.63 7.75
N PRO A 86 3.66 7.91 8.90
CA PRO A 86 3.97 8.49 10.20
C PRO A 86 5.47 8.37 10.53
N ASN A 87 5.94 9.25 11.43
CA ASN A 87 7.21 9.10 12.14
C ASN A 87 8.45 8.86 11.25
N GLY A 88 8.43 9.40 10.01
CA GLY A 88 9.52 9.27 9.05
C GLY A 88 9.59 7.92 8.31
N TYR A 89 8.65 7.02 8.53
CA TYR A 89 8.55 5.81 7.74
C TYR A 89 8.19 6.11 6.28
N THR A 90 8.69 5.26 5.36
CA THR A 90 8.40 5.32 3.92
C THR A 90 7.87 3.99 3.39
N ASP A 91 7.83 2.96 4.24
CA ASP A 91 7.33 1.65 3.90
C ASP A 91 5.80 1.68 3.80
N ARG A 92 5.27 1.16 2.70
CA ARG A 92 3.82 1.09 2.45
C ARG A 92 3.06 0.32 3.53
N ASN A 93 3.70 -0.64 4.17
CA ASN A 93 3.09 -1.42 5.25
C ASN A 93 2.93 -0.60 6.54
N ARG A 94 3.65 0.51 6.68
CA ARG A 94 3.57 1.42 7.83
C ARG A 94 2.71 2.65 7.57
N ARG A 95 2.08 2.71 6.43
CA ARG A 95 1.15 3.74 6.04
C ARG A 95 -0.13 3.64 6.88
N PHE A 96 -0.58 4.76 7.43
CA PHE A 96 -1.85 4.83 8.13
C PHE A 96 -2.78 5.84 7.46
N PHE A 97 -4.03 5.83 7.84
CA PHE A 97 -5.01 6.78 7.36
C PHE A 97 -5.83 7.35 8.50
N PHE A 98 -6.28 8.58 8.29
CA PHE A 98 -7.26 9.20 9.17
C PHE A 98 -8.36 9.86 8.36
N THR A 99 -9.51 10.03 8.99
CA THR A 99 -10.68 10.64 8.38
C THR A 99 -11.14 11.80 9.24
N THR A 100 -11.42 12.93 8.59
CA THR A 100 -12.04 14.10 9.23
C THR A 100 -13.43 14.35 8.69
N GLU A 101 -14.31 14.87 9.52
CA GLU A 101 -15.60 15.39 9.11
C GLU A 101 -15.69 16.86 9.48
N ASN A 102 -15.85 17.74 8.46
CA ASN A 102 -15.81 19.21 8.63
C ASN A 102 -14.57 19.70 9.41
N GLY A 103 -13.39 19.14 9.09
CA GLY A 103 -12.12 19.47 9.72
C GLY A 103 -11.82 18.73 11.02
N VAL A 104 -12.81 18.13 11.67
CA VAL A 104 -12.65 17.46 12.96
C VAL A 104 -12.26 15.99 12.75
N LEU A 105 -11.20 15.52 13.42
CA LEU A 105 -10.77 14.13 13.37
C LEU A 105 -11.82 13.21 13.98
N PHE A 106 -12.29 12.29 13.18
CA PHE A 106 -13.32 11.35 13.59
C PHE A 106 -12.78 9.92 13.70
N TYR A 107 -11.76 9.56 12.90
CA TYR A 107 -11.16 8.24 12.87
C TYR A 107 -9.68 8.32 12.50
N ALA A 108 -8.85 7.45 13.08
CA ALA A 108 -7.49 7.16 12.62
C ALA A 108 -7.18 5.68 12.79
N GLY A 109 -6.58 5.06 11.76
CA GLY A 109 -6.31 3.64 11.76
C GLY A 109 -5.13 3.25 10.87
N PHE A 110 -4.69 2.02 11.06
CA PHE A 110 -3.61 1.39 10.31
C PHE A 110 -4.04 -0.02 9.90
N SER A 111 -4.12 -0.28 8.58
CA SER A 111 -4.62 -1.55 8.05
C SER A 111 -6.02 -1.87 8.61
N ASP A 112 -6.15 -2.92 9.42
CA ASP A 112 -7.35 -3.39 10.12
C ASP A 112 -7.36 -3.06 11.62
N GLU A 113 -6.39 -2.23 12.06
CA GLU A 113 -6.24 -1.79 13.46
C GLU A 113 -6.69 -0.35 13.64
N ASP A 114 -7.69 -0.13 14.50
CA ASP A 114 -8.15 1.20 14.88
C ASP A 114 -7.24 1.78 15.98
N LEU A 115 -6.72 2.99 15.77
CA LEU A 115 -5.92 3.73 16.76
C LEU A 115 -6.76 4.71 17.54
N TYR A 116 -7.67 5.41 16.84
CA TYR A 116 -8.59 6.39 17.38
C TYR A 116 -9.95 6.31 16.68
N GLY A 117 -11.00 6.51 17.44
CA GLY A 117 -12.36 6.61 16.92
C GLY A 117 -13.22 7.45 17.86
N SER A 118 -13.74 8.58 17.38
CA SER A 118 -14.57 9.48 18.19
C SER A 118 -15.82 8.79 18.74
N GLU A 119 -16.46 7.95 17.94
CA GLU A 119 -17.64 7.15 18.33
C GLU A 119 -17.30 5.97 19.26
N LYS A 120 -16.02 5.55 19.30
CA LYS A 120 -15.54 4.43 20.11
C LYS A 120 -14.92 4.88 21.44
N GLY A 121 -15.04 6.15 21.79
CA GLY A 121 -14.54 6.70 23.05
C GLY A 121 -13.15 7.32 22.98
N GLY A 122 -12.62 7.56 21.79
CA GLY A 122 -11.38 8.28 21.55
C GLY A 122 -10.17 7.38 21.30
N TYR A 123 -9.11 7.51 22.11
CA TYR A 123 -7.91 6.68 22.05
C TYR A 123 -8.19 5.20 22.27
N LEU A 124 -7.69 4.36 21.39
CA LEU A 124 -7.87 2.91 21.43
C LEU A 124 -6.54 2.16 21.60
N LYS A 125 -5.50 2.54 20.82
CA LYS A 125 -4.23 1.83 20.77
C LYS A 125 -3.11 2.79 20.32
N SER A 126 -1.88 2.56 20.78
CA SER A 126 -0.70 3.24 20.24
C SER A 126 -0.31 2.68 18.88
N TYR A 127 0.23 3.55 18.00
CA TYR A 127 0.81 3.13 16.73
C TYR A 127 1.99 2.16 16.90
N GLU A 128 2.76 2.30 17.98
CA GLU A 128 3.89 1.41 18.30
C GLU A 128 3.45 -0.02 18.66
N ASP A 129 2.20 -0.17 19.13
CA ASP A 129 1.62 -1.47 19.47
C ASP A 129 0.97 -2.18 18.26
N VAL A 130 0.94 -1.51 17.09
CA VAL A 130 0.40 -2.10 15.86
C VAL A 130 1.42 -3.06 15.28
N HIS A 131 0.98 -4.29 15.03
CA HIS A 131 1.80 -5.26 14.32
C HIS A 131 1.86 -4.91 12.83
N VAL A 132 3.08 -4.70 12.33
CA VAL A 132 3.35 -4.46 10.91
C VAL A 132 3.94 -5.72 10.30
N PRO A 133 3.20 -6.43 9.41
CA PRO A 133 3.69 -7.66 8.84
C PRO A 133 4.98 -7.46 8.05
N GLU A 134 5.94 -8.36 8.20
CA GLU A 134 7.12 -8.39 7.36
C GLU A 134 6.76 -8.94 5.98
N THR A 135 7.08 -8.20 4.91
CA THR A 135 6.72 -8.55 3.53
C THR A 135 7.91 -8.63 2.60
N GLU A 136 9.12 -8.31 3.07
CA GLU A 136 10.33 -8.40 2.26
C GLU A 136 10.73 -9.86 1.99
N ILE A 137 11.06 -10.14 0.74
CA ILE A 137 11.48 -11.47 0.27
C ILE A 137 12.84 -11.31 -0.40
N THR A 138 13.85 -11.98 0.13
CA THR A 138 15.18 -12.00 -0.48
C THR A 138 15.20 -12.93 -1.70
N THR A 139 16.11 -12.69 -2.64
CA THR A 139 16.29 -13.57 -3.82
C THR A 139 16.58 -15.01 -3.41
N ALA A 140 17.37 -15.23 -2.35
CA ALA A 140 17.67 -16.57 -1.85
C ALA A 140 16.42 -17.31 -1.37
N VAL A 141 15.57 -16.65 -0.58
CA VAL A 141 14.27 -17.20 -0.13
C VAL A 141 13.35 -17.46 -1.30
N TYR A 142 13.29 -16.55 -2.28
CA TYR A 142 12.49 -16.76 -3.47
C TYR A 142 12.91 -18.01 -4.26
N ASP A 143 14.21 -18.17 -4.51
CA ASP A 143 14.75 -19.30 -5.29
C ASP A 143 14.53 -20.63 -4.56
N GLU A 144 14.71 -20.67 -3.24
CA GLU A 144 14.45 -21.86 -2.42
C GLU A 144 12.96 -22.25 -2.43
N LEU A 145 12.06 -21.31 -2.13
CA LEU A 145 10.63 -21.55 -2.12
C LEU A 145 10.09 -21.94 -3.49
N ARG A 146 10.64 -21.38 -4.56
CA ARG A 146 10.29 -21.77 -5.93
C ARG A 146 10.66 -23.23 -6.17
N GLY A 147 11.86 -23.66 -5.79
CA GLY A 147 12.30 -25.05 -5.93
C GLY A 147 11.40 -26.03 -5.17
N LEU A 148 11.07 -25.71 -3.91
CA LEU A 148 10.14 -26.49 -3.09
C LEU A 148 8.74 -26.58 -3.71
N ALA A 149 8.22 -25.43 -4.20
CA ALA A 149 6.90 -25.37 -4.81
C ALA A 149 6.81 -26.20 -6.11
N GLU A 150 7.85 -26.21 -6.94
CA GLU A 150 7.91 -27.08 -8.13
C GLU A 150 7.82 -28.56 -7.75
N GLU A 151 8.54 -29.00 -6.71
CA GLU A 151 8.51 -30.38 -6.22
C GLU A 151 7.15 -30.73 -5.62
N ASP A 152 6.59 -29.87 -4.78
CA ASP A 152 5.30 -30.11 -4.13
C ASP A 152 4.15 -30.14 -5.14
N VAL A 153 4.12 -29.24 -6.12
CA VAL A 153 3.12 -29.26 -7.20
C VAL A 153 3.29 -30.53 -8.05
N LYS A 154 4.53 -30.89 -8.47
CA LYS A 154 4.80 -32.14 -9.20
C LYS A 154 4.25 -33.37 -8.46
N SER A 155 4.42 -33.41 -7.14
CA SER A 155 3.93 -34.55 -6.32
C SER A 155 2.41 -34.74 -6.37
N CYS A 156 1.67 -33.69 -6.76
CA CYS A 156 0.22 -33.70 -6.87
C CYS A 156 -0.30 -33.97 -8.29
N LEU A 157 0.59 -34.09 -9.29
CA LEU A 157 0.21 -34.29 -10.69
C LEU A 157 0.16 -35.79 -11.04
N ASN A 158 -0.71 -36.17 -12.00
CA ASN A 158 -0.80 -37.55 -12.49
C ASN A 158 0.46 -37.96 -13.25
N ASN A 159 1.05 -37.05 -14.03
CA ASN A 159 2.27 -37.24 -14.80
C ASN A 159 3.32 -36.19 -14.43
N PRO A 160 3.95 -36.29 -13.25
CA PRO A 160 4.87 -35.24 -12.76
C PRO A 160 6.09 -35.00 -13.64
N GLN A 161 6.46 -36.00 -14.46
CA GLN A 161 7.63 -35.91 -15.38
C GLN A 161 7.38 -35.02 -16.59
N THR A 162 6.12 -34.74 -16.92
CA THR A 162 5.72 -33.82 -18.01
C THR A 162 5.46 -32.40 -17.54
N ALA A 163 5.66 -32.14 -16.24
CA ALA A 163 5.41 -30.82 -15.67
C ALA A 163 6.42 -29.79 -16.18
N ASP A 164 5.89 -28.74 -16.79
CA ASP A 164 6.62 -27.55 -17.21
C ASP A 164 6.08 -26.31 -16.47
N PHE A 165 7.00 -25.58 -15.83
CA PHE A 165 6.70 -24.36 -15.08
C PHE A 165 7.25 -23.16 -15.84
N GLY A 166 6.38 -22.30 -16.34
CA GLY A 166 6.80 -21.07 -17.03
C GLY A 166 7.73 -20.23 -16.17
N LEU A 167 8.75 -19.63 -16.81
CA LEU A 167 9.74 -18.80 -16.09
C LEU A 167 9.18 -17.47 -15.58
N LEU A 168 8.13 -16.94 -16.22
CA LEU A 168 7.63 -15.58 -15.99
C LEU A 168 6.29 -15.54 -15.22
N ASP A 169 5.67 -16.69 -14.95
CA ASP A 169 4.30 -16.76 -14.39
C ASP A 169 4.29 -17.00 -12.88
N TRP A 170 5.39 -16.66 -12.19
CA TRP A 170 5.50 -16.82 -10.75
C TRP A 170 5.20 -15.52 -10.00
N GLY A 171 4.29 -15.61 -9.04
CA GLY A 171 4.07 -14.60 -8.02
C GLY A 171 4.38 -15.16 -6.64
N ILE A 172 4.96 -14.35 -5.77
CA ILE A 172 5.21 -14.68 -4.38
C ILE A 172 4.75 -13.53 -3.48
N GLY A 173 4.10 -13.87 -2.37
CA GLY A 173 3.74 -12.95 -1.30
C GLY A 173 4.22 -13.48 0.04
N ARG A 174 4.55 -12.56 0.96
CA ARG A 174 4.93 -12.85 2.34
C ARG A 174 4.09 -12.03 3.30
N SER A 175 3.72 -12.64 4.41
CA SER A 175 3.21 -11.95 5.59
C SER A 175 3.80 -12.64 6.82
N ASP A 176 4.79 -12.01 7.45
CA ASP A 176 5.61 -12.55 8.55
C ASP A 176 6.27 -13.89 8.19
N ASP A 177 5.86 -14.96 8.88
CA ASP A 177 6.33 -16.34 8.67
C ASP A 177 5.55 -17.09 7.56
N LYS A 178 4.53 -16.46 6.95
CA LYS A 178 3.68 -17.09 5.93
C LYS A 178 4.07 -16.65 4.53
N TYR A 179 4.21 -17.62 3.65
CA TYR A 179 4.49 -17.41 2.24
C TYR A 179 3.42 -18.06 1.36
N GLN A 180 3.06 -17.35 0.29
CA GLN A 180 2.20 -17.90 -0.75
C GLN A 180 2.89 -17.73 -2.11
N LEU A 181 3.03 -18.84 -2.83
CA LEU A 181 3.47 -18.84 -4.21
C LEU A 181 2.28 -19.13 -5.11
N ILE A 182 2.19 -18.42 -6.22
CA ILE A 182 1.19 -18.66 -7.27
C ILE A 182 1.90 -18.81 -8.60
N GLY A 183 1.33 -19.61 -9.50
CA GLY A 183 1.92 -19.82 -10.82
C GLY A 183 1.03 -20.65 -11.71
N ARG A 184 1.62 -21.09 -12.83
CA ARG A 184 1.00 -22.01 -13.78
C ARG A 184 1.92 -23.18 -14.04
N VAL A 185 1.32 -24.36 -14.21
CA VAL A 185 2.02 -25.57 -14.61
C VAL A 185 1.30 -26.19 -15.80
N SER A 186 2.05 -26.53 -16.85
CA SER A 186 1.58 -27.38 -17.95
C SER A 186 2.00 -28.82 -17.68
N ALA A 187 1.07 -29.73 -17.75
CA ALA A 187 1.33 -31.16 -17.56
C ALA A 187 0.35 -32.03 -18.34
N GLU A 188 0.78 -33.23 -18.75
CA GLU A 188 -0.11 -34.21 -19.36
C GLU A 188 -1.01 -34.87 -18.30
N ASN A 189 -2.28 -35.01 -18.65
CA ASN A 189 -3.22 -35.80 -17.87
C ASN A 189 -2.99 -37.33 -18.12
N SER A 190 -3.79 -38.18 -17.49
CA SER A 190 -3.71 -39.65 -17.65
C SER A 190 -3.97 -40.14 -19.07
N PHE A 191 -4.45 -39.32 -19.98
CA PHE A 191 -4.70 -39.61 -21.39
C PHE A 191 -3.60 -39.07 -22.34
N GLY A 192 -2.52 -38.48 -21.80
CA GLY A 192 -1.46 -37.89 -22.57
C GLY A 192 -1.81 -36.53 -23.19
N VAL A 193 -2.89 -35.86 -22.69
CA VAL A 193 -3.28 -34.53 -23.16
C VAL A 193 -2.68 -33.48 -22.24
N GLU A 194 -1.90 -32.59 -22.78
CA GLU A 194 -1.31 -31.45 -22.07
C GLU A 194 -2.40 -30.45 -21.65
N LYS A 195 -2.31 -29.97 -20.41
CA LYS A 195 -3.19 -28.97 -19.85
C LYS A 195 -2.42 -28.01 -18.96
N GLU A 196 -2.62 -26.72 -19.21
CA GLU A 196 -2.15 -25.65 -18.32
C GLU A 196 -3.13 -25.46 -17.15
N MET A 197 -2.57 -25.36 -15.94
CA MET A 197 -3.33 -25.28 -14.70
C MET A 197 -2.71 -24.23 -13.78
N PRO A 198 -3.49 -23.27 -13.23
CA PRO A 198 -3.03 -22.39 -12.16
C PRO A 198 -2.84 -23.21 -10.87
N PHE A 199 -1.82 -22.83 -10.11
CA PHE A 199 -1.59 -23.39 -8.80
C PHE A 199 -1.32 -22.32 -7.74
N SER A 200 -1.50 -22.68 -6.47
CA SER A 200 -1.07 -21.93 -5.30
C SER A 200 -0.46 -22.89 -4.29
N VAL A 201 0.65 -22.49 -3.68
CA VAL A 201 1.33 -23.24 -2.62
C VAL A 201 1.55 -22.31 -1.43
N TRP A 202 1.35 -22.81 -0.23
CA TRP A 202 1.53 -22.05 1.02
C TRP A 202 2.57 -22.73 1.89
N TYR A 203 3.46 -21.93 2.46
CA TYR A 203 4.50 -22.35 3.39
C TYR A 203 4.49 -21.53 4.66
N THR A 204 4.94 -22.15 5.75
CA THR A 204 5.33 -21.46 6.98
C THR A 204 6.85 -21.55 7.14
N ASP A 205 7.49 -20.42 7.40
CA ASP A 205 8.90 -20.33 7.80
C ASP A 205 9.04 -20.62 9.30
N ASN A 206 9.75 -21.68 9.64
CA ASN A 206 10.10 -22.03 11.00
C ASN A 206 11.60 -21.79 11.25
N ASN A 207 11.99 -20.49 11.28
CA ASN A 207 13.37 -20.05 11.45
C ASN A 207 14.34 -20.52 10.34
N GLY A 208 13.93 -20.39 9.10
CA GLY A 208 14.72 -20.77 7.91
C GLY A 208 14.44 -22.18 7.43
N GLU A 209 13.48 -22.89 8.02
CA GLU A 209 12.98 -24.18 7.53
C GLU A 209 11.53 -24.03 7.07
N PHE A 210 11.27 -24.19 5.77
CA PHE A 210 9.95 -24.04 5.19
C PHE A 210 9.12 -25.31 5.32
N THR A 211 7.98 -25.19 5.98
CA THR A 211 6.99 -26.27 6.11
C THR A 211 5.82 -26.04 5.17
N LEU A 212 5.47 -27.04 4.37
CA LEU A 212 4.33 -26.97 3.46
C LEU A 212 3.00 -26.96 4.24
N ASP A 213 2.20 -25.91 4.05
CA ASP A 213 0.84 -25.79 4.59
C ASP A 213 -0.22 -26.34 3.63
N GLY A 214 0.05 -26.30 2.33
CA GLY A 214 -0.87 -26.86 1.34
C GLY A 214 -0.58 -26.49 -0.10
N VAL A 215 -1.20 -27.24 -1.00
CA VAL A 215 -1.17 -27.05 -2.45
C VAL A 215 -2.59 -27.00 -3.00
N SER A 216 -2.87 -26.04 -3.88
CA SER A 216 -4.09 -25.98 -4.67
C SER A 216 -3.74 -26.00 -6.16
N ILE A 217 -4.47 -26.79 -6.95
CA ILE A 217 -4.37 -26.83 -8.42
C ILE A 217 -5.77 -26.65 -8.99
N ASN A 218 -5.92 -25.72 -9.97
CA ASN A 218 -7.23 -25.33 -10.50
C ASN A 218 -8.25 -24.88 -9.44
N GLY A 219 -7.79 -24.23 -8.37
CA GLY A 219 -8.63 -23.81 -7.25
C GLY A 219 -9.10 -24.92 -6.31
N VAL A 220 -8.64 -26.17 -6.53
CA VAL A 220 -8.94 -27.31 -5.65
C VAL A 220 -7.72 -27.60 -4.78
N ARG A 221 -7.91 -27.64 -3.45
CA ARG A 221 -6.83 -28.02 -2.52
C ARG A 221 -6.57 -29.54 -2.68
N VAL A 222 -5.32 -29.89 -2.99
CA VAL A 222 -4.90 -31.28 -3.29
C VAL A 222 -3.92 -31.84 -2.26
N LYS A 223 -3.37 -30.94 -1.39
CA LYS A 223 -2.48 -31.31 -0.29
C LYS A 223 -2.56 -30.30 0.86
#